data_762456b221eedecef6305862be2af789
#
_entry.id   762456b221eedecef6305862be2af789
#
_cell.length_a   1.000
_cell.length_b   1.000
_cell.length_c   1.000
_cell.angle_alpha   90.00
_cell.angle_beta   90.00
_cell.angle_gamma   90.00
#
_symmetry.space_group_name_H-M   'P 1'
#
loop_
_entity.id
_entity.type
_entity.pdbx_description
1 polymer ?
#
loop_
_entity_poly.entity_id
_entity_poly.type
_entity_poly.pdbx_seq_one_letter_code
_entity_poly.pdbx_strand_id
1 'polypeptide(L)'
;RKRGVVLLLAIFVSSVALAVGFGVYNRTYKELLLASFWRQTQTAFSAADSGLECALYWQLHPSTPVTCFGQTVSGWTPGSAGSFEVNTVPGVGPCVNVVIAWDAGLSATTTTSRGYNDICGSTRLRRVERGLGAALQ
;
A
#
# COMPACT_ATOMS: atom_id res chain seq x y z
N ARG A 1 22.48 -33.52 -51.07
CA ARG A 1 21.24 -32.66 -51.02
C ARG A 1 20.42 -32.84 -49.72
N LYS A 2 20.33 -34.03 -49.10
CA LYS A 2 19.52 -34.27 -47.89
C LYS A 2 20.08 -33.59 -46.60
N ARG A 3 21.40 -33.40 -46.50
CA ARG A 3 22.03 -32.78 -45.31
C ARG A 3 21.77 -31.28 -45.18
N GLY A 4 21.61 -30.54 -46.29
CA GLY A 4 21.33 -29.12 -46.27
C GLY A 4 19.90 -28.78 -45.80
N VAL A 5 18.92 -29.62 -46.14
CA VAL A 5 17.52 -29.45 -45.72
C VAL A 5 17.36 -29.65 -44.21
N VAL A 6 18.06 -30.63 -43.63
CA VAL A 6 18.03 -30.88 -42.18
C VAL A 6 18.59 -29.69 -41.40
N LEU A 7 19.67 -29.08 -41.87
CA LEU A 7 20.29 -27.92 -41.21
C LEU A 7 19.39 -26.70 -41.29
N LEU A 8 18.73 -26.46 -42.42
CA LEU A 8 17.79 -25.38 -42.60
C LEU A 8 16.55 -25.51 -41.70
N LEU A 9 16.04 -26.74 -41.58
CA LEU A 9 14.92 -27.06 -40.71
C LEU A 9 15.28 -26.89 -39.22
N ALA A 10 16.49 -27.31 -38.82
CA ALA A 10 16.99 -27.11 -37.46
C ALA A 10 17.10 -25.64 -37.10
N ILE A 11 17.63 -24.79 -37.97
CA ILE A 11 17.72 -23.33 -37.76
C ILE A 11 16.31 -22.70 -37.66
N PHE A 12 15.39 -23.13 -38.53
CA PHE A 12 14.03 -22.64 -38.50
C PHE A 12 13.32 -22.98 -37.19
N VAL A 13 13.38 -24.23 -36.75
CA VAL A 13 12.77 -24.66 -35.47
C VAL A 13 13.39 -23.93 -34.28
N SER A 14 14.74 -23.78 -34.29
CA SER A 14 15.43 -23.03 -33.21
C SER A 14 15.04 -21.57 -33.17
N SER A 15 14.86 -20.93 -34.32
CA SER A 15 14.43 -19.50 -34.36
C SER A 15 13.01 -19.31 -33.84
N VAL A 16 12.10 -20.22 -34.20
CA VAL A 16 10.72 -20.20 -33.67
C VAL A 16 10.70 -20.43 -32.17
N ALA A 17 11.47 -21.42 -31.67
CA ALA A 17 11.56 -21.69 -30.23
C ALA A 17 12.11 -20.49 -29.44
N LEU A 18 13.14 -19.81 -29.98
CA LEU A 18 13.69 -18.60 -29.40
C LEU A 18 12.68 -17.45 -29.37
N ALA A 19 11.93 -17.24 -30.46
CA ALA A 19 10.92 -16.19 -30.55
C ALA A 19 9.79 -16.40 -29.53
N VAL A 20 9.31 -17.64 -29.38
CA VAL A 20 8.28 -18.00 -28.40
C VAL A 20 8.83 -17.83 -26.97
N GLY A 21 10.04 -18.32 -26.70
CA GLY A 21 10.70 -18.21 -25.39
C GLY A 21 10.86 -16.73 -24.96
N PHE A 22 11.29 -15.86 -25.87
CA PHE A 22 11.42 -14.44 -25.61
C PHE A 22 10.07 -13.75 -25.35
N GLY A 23 9.04 -14.16 -26.09
CA GLY A 23 7.67 -13.66 -25.90
C GLY A 23 7.11 -14.01 -24.51
N VAL A 24 7.26 -15.26 -24.09
CA VAL A 24 6.85 -15.75 -22.77
C VAL A 24 7.62 -15.04 -21.67
N TYR A 25 8.95 -14.94 -21.80
CA TYR A 25 9.79 -14.25 -20.81
C TYR A 25 9.33 -12.80 -20.58
N ASN A 26 9.11 -12.05 -21.66
CA ASN A 26 8.70 -10.64 -21.57
C ASN A 26 7.33 -10.46 -20.90
N ARG A 27 6.41 -11.40 -21.12
CA ARG A 27 5.09 -11.40 -20.49
C ARG A 27 5.20 -11.74 -19.00
N THR A 28 5.90 -12.80 -18.66
CA THR A 28 6.08 -13.24 -17.26
C THR A 28 6.78 -12.19 -16.42
N TYR A 29 7.79 -11.50 -16.96
CA TYR A 29 8.47 -10.41 -16.26
C TYR A 29 7.52 -9.25 -15.90
N LYS A 30 6.66 -8.85 -16.83
CA LYS A 30 5.64 -7.80 -16.55
C LYS A 30 4.62 -8.23 -15.51
N GLU A 31 4.19 -9.48 -15.55
CA GLU A 31 3.26 -10.05 -14.57
C GLU A 31 3.86 -10.08 -13.16
N LEU A 32 5.13 -10.44 -13.01
CA LEU A 32 5.85 -10.41 -11.73
C LEU A 32 5.98 -9.00 -11.15
N LEU A 33 6.29 -8.01 -12.00
CA LEU A 33 6.33 -6.60 -11.56
C LEU A 33 4.94 -6.14 -11.08
N LEU A 34 3.90 -6.48 -11.80
CA LEU A 34 2.54 -6.12 -11.44
C LEU A 34 2.11 -6.81 -10.15
N ALA A 35 2.42 -8.09 -9.97
CA ALA A 35 2.12 -8.83 -8.76
C ALA A 35 2.81 -8.23 -7.51
N SER A 36 4.07 -7.79 -7.65
CA SER A 36 4.80 -7.12 -6.57
C SER A 36 4.15 -5.79 -6.18
N PHE A 37 3.69 -5.02 -7.16
CA PHE A 37 2.97 -3.76 -6.94
C PHE A 37 1.64 -3.98 -6.22
N TRP A 38 0.88 -5.01 -6.61
CA TRP A 38 -0.38 -5.37 -5.94
C TRP A 38 -0.19 -5.69 -4.45
N ARG A 39 0.85 -6.46 -4.11
CA ARG A 39 1.16 -6.77 -2.70
C ARG A 39 1.45 -5.50 -1.90
N GLN A 40 2.25 -4.58 -2.46
CA GLN A 40 2.57 -3.31 -1.80
C GLN A 40 1.32 -2.44 -1.61
N THR A 41 0.44 -2.42 -2.60
CA THR A 41 -0.84 -1.70 -2.55
C THR A 41 -1.77 -2.26 -1.48
N GLN A 42 -1.87 -3.59 -1.35
CA GLN A 42 -2.67 -4.22 -0.30
C GLN A 42 -2.13 -3.91 1.10
N THR A 43 -0.81 -3.92 1.27
CA THR A 43 -0.18 -3.55 2.54
C THR A 43 -0.48 -2.11 2.92
N ALA A 44 -0.36 -1.17 1.98
CA ALA A 44 -0.70 0.23 2.22
C ALA A 44 -2.20 0.44 2.51
N PHE A 45 -3.07 -0.29 1.82
CA PHE A 45 -4.51 -0.23 2.05
C PHE A 45 -4.90 -0.77 3.43
N SER A 46 -4.39 -1.95 3.82
CA SER A 46 -4.67 -2.50 5.14
C SER A 46 -4.14 -1.63 6.28
N ALA A 47 -3.00 -0.96 6.07
CA ALA A 47 -2.48 0.01 7.02
C ALA A 47 -3.43 1.22 7.16
N ALA A 48 -3.92 1.79 6.03
CA ALA A 48 -4.87 2.90 6.05
C ALA A 48 -6.17 2.52 6.76
N ASP A 49 -6.70 1.33 6.49
CA ASP A 49 -7.93 0.82 7.09
C ASP A 49 -7.79 0.67 8.60
N SER A 50 -6.73 -0.01 9.06
CA SER A 50 -6.46 -0.16 10.48
C SER A 50 -6.25 1.17 11.21
N GLY A 51 -5.62 2.16 10.55
CA GLY A 51 -5.45 3.50 11.10
C GLY A 51 -6.76 4.27 11.23
N LEU A 52 -7.63 4.12 10.23
CA LEU A 52 -8.97 4.70 10.24
C LEU A 52 -9.81 4.11 11.39
N GLU A 53 -9.82 2.78 11.52
CA GLU A 53 -10.53 2.09 12.60
C GLU A 53 -10.05 2.54 13.98
N CYS A 54 -8.74 2.65 14.18
CA CYS A 54 -8.19 3.13 15.44
C CYS A 54 -8.65 4.55 15.76
N ALA A 55 -8.61 5.46 14.80
CA ALA A 55 -9.05 6.84 15.01
C ALA A 55 -10.55 6.92 15.31
N LEU A 56 -11.39 6.19 14.56
CA LEU A 56 -12.83 6.14 14.77
C LEU A 56 -13.19 5.55 16.15
N TYR A 57 -12.49 4.48 16.55
CA TYR A 57 -12.69 3.89 17.87
C TYR A 57 -12.49 4.90 19.00
N TRP A 58 -11.38 5.65 18.97
CA TRP A 58 -11.09 6.65 19.99
C TRP A 58 -11.95 7.90 19.90
N GLN A 59 -12.49 8.24 18.74
CA GLN A 59 -13.48 9.30 18.62
C GLN A 59 -14.82 8.92 19.28
N LEU A 60 -15.23 7.66 19.19
CA LEU A 60 -16.44 7.14 19.80
C LEU A 60 -16.26 6.81 21.29
N HIS A 61 -15.04 6.51 21.72
CA HIS A 61 -14.70 6.15 23.11
C HIS A 61 -13.58 7.06 23.63
N PRO A 62 -13.87 8.35 23.86
CA PRO A 62 -12.84 9.32 24.20
C PRO A 62 -12.21 9.01 25.55
N SER A 63 -10.96 8.61 25.56
CA SER A 63 -10.13 8.41 26.75
C SER A 63 -8.66 8.67 26.43
N THR A 64 -7.86 8.88 27.46
CA THR A 64 -6.40 9.09 27.36
C THR A 64 -5.68 8.13 28.31
N PRO A 65 -4.51 7.59 27.93
CA PRO A 65 -3.77 7.82 26.67
C PRO A 65 -4.38 7.09 25.47
N VAL A 66 -4.32 7.71 24.30
CA VAL A 66 -4.71 7.08 23.04
C VAL A 66 -3.64 6.07 22.64
N THR A 67 -4.04 4.86 22.31
CA THR A 67 -3.12 3.81 21.88
C THR A 67 -3.58 3.20 20.57
N CYS A 68 -2.70 3.16 19.55
CA CYS A 68 -2.91 2.45 18.30
C CYS A 68 -1.76 1.46 18.09
N PHE A 69 -2.07 0.24 17.71
CA PHE A 69 -1.07 -0.82 17.45
C PHE A 69 -0.11 -1.06 18.63
N GLY A 70 -0.62 -0.96 19.87
CA GLY A 70 0.18 -1.11 21.07
C GLY A 70 1.16 0.04 21.38
N GLN A 71 1.05 1.16 20.64
CA GLN A 71 1.87 2.35 20.81
C GLN A 71 1.02 3.53 21.26
N THR A 72 1.54 4.35 22.17
CA THR A 72 0.90 5.61 22.55
C THR A 72 1.01 6.60 21.40
N VAL A 73 -0.14 7.13 20.99
CA VAL A 73 -0.23 8.14 19.95
C VAL A 73 0.01 9.52 20.56
N SER A 74 0.89 10.30 19.96
CA SER A 74 1.16 11.69 20.32
C SER A 74 0.64 12.63 19.25
N GLY A 75 0.27 13.86 19.66
CA GLY A 75 -0.16 14.93 18.74
C GLY A 75 -1.66 14.97 18.45
N TRP A 76 -2.44 14.04 18.98
CA TRP A 76 -3.89 14.08 18.88
C TRP A 76 -4.58 13.62 20.17
N THR A 77 -5.71 14.25 20.49
CA THR A 77 -6.62 13.86 21.58
C THR A 77 -8.03 13.67 21.04
N PRO A 78 -8.78 12.65 21.50
CA PRO A 78 -10.16 12.41 21.06
C PRO A 78 -11.07 13.62 21.27
N GLY A 79 -11.94 13.88 20.29
CA GLY A 79 -12.83 15.04 20.32
C GLY A 79 -12.20 16.34 19.82
N SER A 80 -10.94 16.36 19.41
CA SER A 80 -10.26 17.50 18.81
C SER A 80 -9.83 17.24 17.37
N ALA A 81 -9.66 18.30 16.59
CA ALA A 81 -8.95 18.23 15.32
C ALA A 81 -7.46 18.01 15.60
N GLY A 82 -6.80 17.24 14.73
CA GLY A 82 -5.38 16.94 14.87
C GLY A 82 -4.91 15.88 13.89
N SER A 83 -3.68 15.45 14.07
CA SER A 83 -3.11 14.38 13.24
C SER A 83 -2.10 13.56 14.03
N PHE A 84 -1.94 12.32 13.63
CA PHE A 84 -0.90 11.47 14.20
C PHE A 84 -0.31 10.54 13.13
N GLU A 85 0.89 10.09 13.40
CA GLU A 85 1.61 9.16 12.55
C GLU A 85 2.15 8.01 13.39
N VAL A 86 1.93 6.77 12.95
CA VAL A 86 2.33 5.58 13.69
C VAL A 86 2.65 4.42 12.74
N ASN A 87 3.62 3.59 13.09
CA ASN A 87 3.86 2.33 12.37
C ASN A 87 2.90 1.24 12.89
N THR A 88 2.32 0.42 11.99
CA THR A 88 1.43 -0.69 12.39
C THR A 88 2.14 -1.77 13.21
N VAL A 89 3.47 -1.85 13.08
CA VAL A 89 4.34 -2.61 13.98
C VAL A 89 5.45 -1.68 14.45
N PRO A 90 5.74 -1.60 15.76
CA PRO A 90 6.71 -0.67 16.30
C PRO A 90 8.06 -0.69 15.57
N GLY A 91 8.43 0.42 14.95
CA GLY A 91 9.73 0.62 14.30
C GLY A 91 9.97 -0.08 12.96
N VAL A 92 9.09 -0.99 12.52
CA VAL A 92 9.34 -1.80 11.31
C VAL A 92 8.14 -1.99 10.39
N GLY A 93 6.94 -1.68 10.84
CA GLY A 93 5.71 -1.91 10.09
C GLY A 93 5.39 -0.80 9.10
N PRO A 94 4.38 -1.04 8.25
CA PRO A 94 3.78 -0.01 7.41
C PRO A 94 3.38 1.22 8.21
N CYS A 95 3.57 2.39 7.60
CA CYS A 95 3.20 3.66 8.23
C CYS A 95 1.73 3.99 8.01
N VAL A 96 1.13 4.59 9.02
CA VAL A 96 -0.20 5.20 8.95
C VAL A 96 -0.09 6.66 9.35
N ASN A 97 -0.65 7.54 8.55
CA ASN A 97 -0.84 8.96 8.87
C ASN A 97 -2.35 9.24 8.89
N VAL A 98 -2.85 9.68 10.03
CA VAL A 98 -4.28 10.00 10.21
C VAL A 98 -4.42 11.49 10.46
N VAL A 99 -5.36 12.09 9.75
CA VAL A 99 -5.75 13.50 9.91
C VAL A 99 -7.23 13.55 10.25
N ILE A 100 -7.55 14.24 11.34
CA ILE A 100 -8.91 14.48 11.83
C ILE A 100 -9.18 15.98 11.75
N ALA A 101 -10.22 16.36 11.04
CA ALA A 101 -10.61 17.75 10.86
C ALA A 101 -12.12 17.93 10.95
N TRP A 102 -12.55 19.08 11.46
CA TRP A 102 -13.94 19.50 11.38
C TRP A 102 -14.23 20.06 9.99
N ASP A 103 -15.24 19.52 9.33
CA ASP A 103 -15.73 20.03 8.05
C ASP A 103 -17.05 20.82 8.28
N ALA A 104 -16.96 22.13 8.17
CA ALA A 104 -18.12 23.03 8.37
C ALA A 104 -19.18 22.84 7.27
N GLY A 105 -18.80 22.40 6.07
CA GLY A 105 -19.72 22.15 4.95
C GLY A 105 -20.56 20.90 5.16
N LEU A 106 -20.02 19.90 5.82
CA LEU A 106 -20.71 18.65 6.15
C LEU A 106 -21.30 18.68 7.57
N SER A 107 -20.97 19.67 8.39
CA SER A 107 -21.26 19.71 9.83
C SER A 107 -20.84 18.41 10.54
N ALA A 108 -19.71 17.88 10.15
CA ALA A 108 -19.21 16.57 10.56
C ALA A 108 -17.71 16.58 10.82
N THR A 109 -17.24 15.68 11.64
CA THR A 109 -15.81 15.40 11.79
C THR A 109 -15.38 14.45 10.69
N THR A 110 -14.44 14.88 9.84
CA THR A 110 -13.85 14.05 8.81
C THR A 110 -12.54 13.45 9.31
N THR A 111 -12.40 12.15 9.13
CA THR A 111 -11.17 11.42 9.43
C THR A 111 -10.61 10.85 8.14
N THR A 112 -9.39 11.24 7.80
CA THR A 112 -8.66 10.72 6.64
C THR A 112 -7.46 9.93 7.12
N SER A 113 -7.37 8.69 6.70
CA SER A 113 -6.22 7.81 7.00
C SER A 113 -5.45 7.51 5.72
N ARG A 114 -4.15 7.72 5.75
CA ARG A 114 -3.21 7.38 4.66
C ARG A 114 -2.26 6.30 5.13
N GLY A 115 -2.32 5.16 4.47
CA GLY A 115 -1.42 4.05 4.74
C GLY A 115 -0.32 3.97 3.70
N TYR A 116 0.84 3.57 4.14
CA TYR A 116 2.04 3.40 3.33
C TYR A 116 2.57 1.98 3.46
N ASN A 117 3.19 1.46 2.42
CA ASN A 117 3.81 0.13 2.44
C ASN A 117 5.19 0.10 3.14
N ASP A 118 5.67 1.22 3.65
CA ASP A 118 6.99 1.39 4.29
C ASP A 118 6.84 2.13 5.63
N ILE A 119 7.91 2.14 6.42
CA ILE A 119 7.95 2.81 7.73
C ILE A 119 7.71 4.32 7.61
N CYS A 120 7.25 4.92 8.70
CA CYS A 120 7.10 6.36 8.80
C CYS A 120 8.45 7.06 8.60
N GLY A 121 8.42 8.19 7.86
CA GLY A 121 9.63 8.93 7.50
C GLY A 121 10.48 8.31 6.38
N SER A 122 10.08 7.18 5.79
CA SER A 122 10.81 6.59 4.67
C SER A 122 10.76 7.48 3.42
N THR A 123 11.91 7.64 2.77
CA THR A 123 12.08 8.38 1.50
C THR A 123 12.29 7.45 0.30
N ARG A 124 11.95 6.17 0.42
CA ARG A 124 12.16 5.19 -0.64
C ARG A 124 11.32 5.51 -1.88
N LEU A 125 11.92 5.38 -3.08
CA LEU A 125 11.28 5.66 -4.37
C LEU A 125 10.07 4.74 -4.68
N ARG A 126 9.94 3.60 -4.02
CA ARG A 126 8.83 2.64 -4.19
C ARG A 126 7.82 2.71 -3.04
N ARG A 127 7.70 3.85 -2.39
CA ARG A 127 6.66 4.07 -1.38
C ARG A 127 5.31 4.18 -2.05
N VAL A 128 4.40 3.29 -1.71
CA VAL A 128 3.00 3.28 -2.18
C VAL A 128 2.13 3.85 -1.08
N GLU A 129 1.26 4.78 -1.43
CA GLU A 129 0.27 5.40 -0.54
C GLU A 129 -1.14 4.95 -0.94
N ARG A 130 -1.98 4.70 0.05
CA ARG A 130 -3.43 4.53 -0.09
C ARG A 130 -4.14 5.33 0.98
N GLY A 131 -5.24 5.99 0.59
CA GLY A 131 -6.03 6.82 1.50
C GLY A 131 -7.46 6.30 1.62
N LEU A 132 -7.99 6.38 2.84
CA LEU A 132 -9.37 6.14 3.19
C LEU A 132 -9.90 7.33 3.98
N GLY A 133 -11.21 7.56 3.92
CA GLY A 133 -11.85 8.64 4.68
C GLY A 133 -13.21 8.22 5.17
N ALA A 134 -13.57 8.74 6.35
CA ALA A 134 -14.90 8.62 6.94
C ALA A 134 -15.34 9.96 7.52
N ALA A 135 -16.65 10.20 7.56
CA ALA A 135 -17.27 11.35 8.22
C ALA A 135 -18.16 10.85 9.34
N LEU A 136 -18.00 11.44 10.53
CA LEU A 136 -18.85 11.24 11.70
C LEU A 136 -19.72 12.48 11.91
N GLN A 137 -21.03 12.28 11.92
CA GLN A 137 -22.05 13.30 12.22
C GLN A 137 -22.53 13.19 13.66
#